data_948026f8e09a09eb7d3260c5842dabb2
#
_entry.id   948026f8e09a09eb7d3260c5842dabb2
#
_cell.length_a   1.000
_cell.length_b   1.000
_cell.length_c   1.000
_cell.angle_alpha   90.00
_cell.angle_beta   90.00
_cell.angle_gamma   90.00
#
_symmetry.space_group_name_H-M   'P 1'
#
loop_
_entity.id
_entity.type
_entity.pdbx_description
1 polymer ?
#
loop_
_entity_poly.entity_id
_entity_poly.type
_entity_poly.pdbx_seq_one_letter_code
_entity_poly.pdbx_strand_id
1 'polypeptide(L)'
;MKRLLFVLVLILSAMNLMGNPTDSTYAKDPYFLKLVKTNSQVPIFYNEQVRKQIQVYLRNLNNSTALLIGKTQYYNNLYGRYFDSANIPRQLFLVTAAFSNCDPLFTDADGASGMWALNYAIAKKYMLNTNSYIDERRNPEISTQTAVKYFKDIQFIYQDWLKSLVAFRTGPINMNMAIHKAGNSLDYAKVHNMLGAGYQNAAVNYMAFWYIWNYYNEHKIIPVKFKLPETDTVQVQREISFNAIAFNLNLSEDVLRQNNAELRLDIVPVSYNTKGLRLPKDKINEYHEKQNILFPPTITAVDSSIADSLILDDQGILHRITRNTDTVNTQDEEEEE
;
A
#
# COMPACT_ATOMS: atom_id res chain seq x y z
N MET A 1 -41.73 0.23 37.48
CA MET A 1 -41.53 1.63 37.11
C MET A 1 -40.04 2.02 37.06
N LYS A 2 -39.20 1.74 38.04
CA LYS A 2 -37.74 2.14 38.01
C LYS A 2 -36.91 1.51 36.89
N ARG A 3 -37.22 0.25 36.45
CA ARG A 3 -36.47 -0.38 35.34
C ARG A 3 -36.85 0.19 33.97
N LEU A 4 -38.07 0.67 33.77
CA LEU A 4 -38.52 1.28 32.51
C LEU A 4 -37.89 2.68 32.34
N LEU A 5 -37.68 3.43 33.46
CA LEU A 5 -37.07 4.72 33.47
C LEU A 5 -35.54 4.62 33.09
N PHE A 6 -34.87 3.55 33.55
CA PHE A 6 -33.46 3.32 33.29
C PHE A 6 -33.20 2.95 31.80
N VAL A 7 -34.09 2.18 31.19
CA VAL A 7 -34.04 1.85 29.78
C VAL A 7 -34.34 3.09 28.92
N LEU A 8 -35.27 3.93 29.33
CA LEU A 8 -35.58 5.18 28.61
C LEU A 8 -34.45 6.18 28.68
N VAL A 9 -33.73 6.28 29.81
CA VAL A 9 -32.55 7.12 29.96
C VAL A 9 -31.37 6.61 29.14
N LEU A 10 -31.20 5.28 29.03
CA LEU A 10 -30.18 4.67 28.17
C LEU A 10 -30.49 4.88 26.67
N ILE A 11 -31.76 4.83 26.27
CA ILE A 11 -32.15 5.11 24.87
C ILE A 11 -31.99 6.60 24.55
N LEU A 12 -32.32 7.49 25.49
CA LEU A 12 -32.11 8.94 25.33
C LEU A 12 -30.63 9.33 25.34
N SER A 13 -29.78 8.62 26.10
CA SER A 13 -28.32 8.84 26.08
C SER A 13 -27.67 8.30 24.79
N ALA A 14 -28.18 7.22 24.21
CA ALA A 14 -27.74 6.71 22.91
C ALA A 14 -28.12 7.63 21.74
N MET A 15 -29.25 8.35 21.83
CA MET A 15 -29.64 9.35 20.82
C MET A 15 -28.82 10.63 20.88
N ASN A 16 -28.15 10.95 21.99
CA ASN A 16 -27.28 12.12 22.10
C ASN A 16 -25.84 11.87 21.61
N LEU A 17 -25.48 10.65 21.24
CA LEU A 17 -24.18 10.31 20.62
C LEU A 17 -24.19 10.44 19.09
N MET A 18 -25.35 10.66 18.48
CA MET A 18 -25.41 11.10 17.07
C MET A 18 -25.14 12.61 17.07
N GLY A 19 -23.94 13.02 16.64
CA GLY A 19 -23.64 14.41 16.36
C GLY A 19 -24.81 15.00 15.57
N ASN A 20 -25.55 15.91 16.18
CA ASN A 20 -26.69 16.57 15.54
C ASN A 20 -26.21 17.20 14.25
N PRO A 21 -26.71 16.83 13.08
CA PRO A 21 -26.48 17.59 11.87
C PRO A 21 -27.26 18.90 12.01
N THR A 22 -26.60 19.88 12.63
CA THR A 22 -27.20 21.19 12.96
C THR A 22 -27.33 22.11 11.76
N ASP A 23 -26.97 21.63 10.57
CA ASP A 23 -27.14 22.43 9.35
C ASP A 23 -28.43 22.03 8.64
N SER A 24 -29.50 22.82 8.86
CA SER A 24 -30.79 22.71 8.16
C SER A 24 -30.66 22.77 6.63
N THR A 25 -29.51 23.24 6.12
CA THR A 25 -29.19 23.37 4.70
C THR A 25 -29.24 22.03 3.97
N TYR A 26 -28.86 20.93 4.61
CA TYR A 26 -28.80 19.59 3.98
C TYR A 26 -29.97 18.66 4.35
N ALA A 27 -30.93 19.13 5.15
CA ALA A 27 -32.05 18.32 5.62
C ALA A 27 -32.90 17.67 4.51
N LYS A 28 -32.85 18.21 3.30
CA LYS A 28 -33.54 17.69 2.10
C LYS A 28 -32.60 17.08 1.06
N ASP A 29 -31.27 17.07 1.31
CA ASP A 29 -30.31 16.53 0.37
C ASP A 29 -30.41 14.98 0.34
N PRO A 30 -30.63 14.37 -0.85
CA PRO A 30 -30.85 12.92 -0.94
C PRO A 30 -29.63 12.09 -0.52
N TYR A 31 -28.41 12.57 -0.71
CA TYR A 31 -27.20 11.88 -0.29
C TYR A 31 -27.04 11.92 1.23
N PHE A 32 -27.30 13.09 1.83
CA PHE A 32 -27.29 13.24 3.28
C PHE A 32 -28.32 12.31 3.97
N LEU A 33 -29.57 12.34 3.48
CA LEU A 33 -30.65 11.51 4.01
C LEU A 33 -30.33 9.99 3.93
N LYS A 34 -29.59 9.57 2.93
CA LYS A 34 -29.11 8.19 2.81
C LYS A 34 -27.96 7.91 3.76
N LEU A 35 -26.96 8.80 3.87
CA LEU A 35 -25.83 8.63 4.77
C LEU A 35 -26.27 8.45 6.23
N VAL A 36 -27.18 9.29 6.73
CA VAL A 36 -27.67 9.20 8.13
C VAL A 36 -28.49 7.94 8.40
N LYS A 37 -28.96 7.24 7.37
CA LYS A 37 -29.64 5.94 7.50
C LYS A 37 -28.68 4.76 7.53
N THR A 38 -27.39 4.96 7.23
CA THR A 38 -26.40 3.87 7.29
C THR A 38 -26.13 3.51 8.75
N ASN A 39 -25.91 2.22 9.00
CA ASN A 39 -25.45 1.77 10.32
C ASN A 39 -23.98 2.03 10.49
N SER A 40 -23.61 3.30 10.74
CA SER A 40 -22.22 3.73 10.86
C SER A 40 -21.81 3.90 12.32
N GLN A 41 -20.68 3.25 12.71
CA GLN A 41 -20.01 3.50 13.98
C GLN A 41 -19.10 4.74 13.92
N VAL A 42 -18.75 5.20 12.72
CA VAL A 42 -18.05 6.47 12.49
C VAL A 42 -19.10 7.57 12.40
N PRO A 43 -19.03 8.63 13.22
CA PRO A 43 -19.97 9.74 13.14
C PRO A 43 -20.08 10.31 11.74
N ILE A 44 -21.30 10.58 11.28
CA ILE A 44 -21.53 11.11 9.93
C ILE A 44 -21.16 12.58 9.88
N PHE A 45 -20.31 12.92 8.95
CA PHE A 45 -19.98 14.30 8.57
C PHE A 45 -20.46 14.56 7.14
N TYR A 46 -21.14 15.68 6.93
CA TYR A 46 -21.64 16.05 5.63
C TYR A 46 -21.55 17.56 5.38
N ASN A 47 -21.07 17.93 4.22
CA ASN A 47 -21.01 19.29 3.74
C ASN A 47 -21.02 19.30 2.20
N GLU A 48 -20.94 20.48 1.60
CA GLU A 48 -20.94 20.63 0.13
C GLU A 48 -19.75 19.92 -0.54
N GLN A 49 -18.60 19.81 0.14
CA GLN A 49 -17.44 19.08 -0.41
C GLN A 49 -17.72 17.56 -0.48
N VAL A 50 -18.34 16.98 0.55
CA VAL A 50 -18.78 15.57 0.54
C VAL A 50 -19.78 15.33 -0.59
N ARG A 51 -20.77 16.21 -0.72
CA ARG A 51 -21.76 16.14 -1.82
C ARG A 51 -21.11 16.14 -3.20
N LYS A 52 -20.20 17.07 -3.44
CA LYS A 52 -19.44 17.16 -4.71
C LYS A 52 -18.59 15.91 -4.94
N GLN A 53 -17.94 15.39 -3.91
CA GLN A 53 -17.11 14.20 -4.03
C GLN A 53 -17.94 12.94 -4.32
N ILE A 54 -19.13 12.80 -3.75
CA ILE A 54 -20.08 11.73 -4.14
C ILE A 54 -20.40 11.84 -5.63
N GLN A 55 -20.70 13.06 -6.12
CA GLN A 55 -20.99 13.26 -7.54
C GLN A 55 -19.80 12.96 -8.45
N VAL A 56 -18.56 13.18 -7.98
CA VAL A 56 -17.35 12.77 -8.73
C VAL A 56 -17.31 11.27 -8.89
N TYR A 57 -17.52 10.50 -7.83
CA TYR A 57 -17.60 9.04 -7.92
C TYR A 57 -18.73 8.58 -8.84
N LEU A 58 -19.91 9.21 -8.76
CA LEU A 58 -21.05 8.85 -9.58
C LEU A 58 -20.89 9.20 -11.05
N ARG A 59 -20.11 10.21 -11.41
CA ARG A 59 -19.79 10.56 -12.81
C ARG A 59 -18.76 9.62 -13.43
N ASN A 60 -17.84 9.07 -12.64
CA ASN A 60 -16.77 8.18 -13.09
C ASN A 60 -17.20 6.70 -13.04
N LEU A 61 -18.49 6.42 -13.32
CA LEU A 61 -19.12 5.11 -13.09
C LEU A 61 -18.46 3.94 -13.82
N ASN A 62 -17.95 4.18 -15.04
CA ASN A 62 -17.72 3.08 -15.96
C ASN A 62 -16.37 2.38 -15.81
N ASN A 63 -15.35 2.97 -15.16
CA ASN A 63 -14.08 2.28 -15.00
C ASN A 63 -13.40 2.48 -13.64
N SER A 64 -13.28 3.71 -13.12
CA SER A 64 -12.48 3.94 -11.91
C SER A 64 -13.24 3.62 -10.61
N THR A 65 -14.50 4.04 -10.48
CA THR A 65 -15.29 3.78 -9.26
C THR A 65 -15.65 2.29 -9.15
N ALA A 66 -16.05 1.64 -10.25
CA ALA A 66 -16.34 0.21 -10.28
C ALA A 66 -15.11 -0.64 -9.93
N LEU A 67 -13.94 -0.28 -10.46
CA LEU A 67 -12.67 -0.94 -10.12
C LEU A 67 -12.28 -0.69 -8.66
N LEU A 68 -12.45 0.53 -8.15
CA LEU A 68 -12.16 0.88 -6.76
C LEU A 68 -13.01 0.06 -5.79
N ILE A 69 -14.29 -0.14 -6.07
CA ILE A 69 -15.18 -1.02 -5.28
C ILE A 69 -14.64 -2.45 -5.31
N GLY A 70 -14.28 -2.98 -6.48
CA GLY A 70 -13.74 -4.34 -6.62
C GLY A 70 -12.43 -4.54 -5.86
N LYS A 71 -11.49 -3.59 -5.95
CA LYS A 71 -10.25 -3.61 -5.15
C LYS A 71 -10.55 -3.58 -3.65
N THR A 72 -11.48 -2.73 -3.23
CA THR A 72 -11.88 -2.61 -1.82
C THR A 72 -12.48 -3.92 -1.32
N GLN A 73 -13.36 -4.56 -2.09
CA GLN A 73 -13.91 -5.88 -1.77
C GLN A 73 -12.81 -6.93 -1.61
N TYR A 74 -11.89 -7.00 -2.56
CA TYR A 74 -10.79 -7.96 -2.55
C TYR A 74 -9.92 -7.82 -1.29
N TYR A 75 -9.39 -6.64 -1.04
CA TYR A 75 -8.49 -6.42 0.10
C TYR A 75 -9.22 -6.48 1.45
N ASN A 76 -10.47 -6.01 1.53
CA ASN A 76 -11.27 -6.12 2.75
C ASN A 76 -11.62 -7.57 3.10
N ASN A 77 -11.81 -8.44 2.12
CA ASN A 77 -12.00 -9.88 2.34
C ASN A 77 -10.73 -10.55 2.89
N LEU A 78 -9.55 -10.13 2.41
CA LEU A 78 -8.26 -10.67 2.87
C LEU A 78 -7.88 -10.16 4.26
N TYR A 79 -8.00 -8.87 4.51
CA TYR A 79 -7.38 -8.20 5.65
C TYR A 79 -8.35 -7.56 6.63
N GLY A 80 -9.63 -7.39 6.28
CA GLY A 80 -10.63 -6.76 7.15
C GLY A 80 -10.80 -7.46 8.50
N ARG A 81 -10.55 -8.77 8.57
CA ARG A 81 -10.57 -9.57 9.81
C ARG A 81 -9.66 -9.01 10.91
N TYR A 82 -8.58 -8.30 10.58
CA TYR A 82 -7.71 -7.68 11.59
C TYR A 82 -8.43 -6.58 12.37
N PHE A 83 -9.39 -5.88 11.75
CA PHE A 83 -10.24 -4.89 12.39
C PHE A 83 -11.22 -5.55 13.37
N ASP A 84 -11.88 -6.63 12.90
CA ASP A 84 -12.83 -7.39 13.72
C ASP A 84 -12.16 -7.96 14.98
N SER A 85 -10.98 -8.57 14.81
CA SER A 85 -10.17 -9.14 15.91
C SER A 85 -9.69 -8.07 16.91
N ALA A 86 -9.63 -6.82 16.48
CA ALA A 86 -9.16 -5.70 17.30
C ALA A 86 -10.30 -4.91 17.94
N ASN A 87 -11.57 -5.28 17.70
CA ASN A 87 -12.78 -4.53 18.07
C ASN A 87 -12.76 -3.09 17.54
N ILE A 88 -12.29 -2.92 16.30
CA ILE A 88 -12.30 -1.64 15.57
C ILE A 88 -13.38 -1.73 14.48
N PRO A 89 -14.16 -0.65 14.24
CA PRO A 89 -15.16 -0.66 13.18
C PRO A 89 -14.56 -1.06 11.82
N ARG A 90 -14.98 -2.20 11.28
CA ARG A 90 -14.47 -2.71 10.00
C ARG A 90 -14.64 -1.73 8.84
N GLN A 91 -15.65 -0.87 8.92
CA GLN A 91 -15.87 0.22 7.96
C GLN A 91 -14.66 1.17 7.82
N LEU A 92 -13.79 1.27 8.83
CA LEU A 92 -12.55 2.04 8.73
C LEU A 92 -11.56 1.46 7.70
N PHE A 93 -11.77 0.22 7.24
CA PHE A 93 -11.01 -0.32 6.11
C PHE A 93 -11.19 0.53 4.84
N LEU A 94 -12.32 1.21 4.68
CA LEU A 94 -12.61 2.08 3.53
C LEU A 94 -11.69 3.31 3.44
N VAL A 95 -10.91 3.58 4.49
CA VAL A 95 -9.81 4.56 4.46
C VAL A 95 -8.82 4.26 3.33
N THR A 96 -8.58 2.97 3.03
CA THR A 96 -7.70 2.56 1.92
C THR A 96 -8.22 3.04 0.56
N ALA A 97 -9.53 2.96 0.34
CA ALA A 97 -10.15 3.47 -0.86
C ALA A 97 -10.11 5.01 -0.92
N ALA A 98 -10.37 5.66 0.21
CA ALA A 98 -10.44 7.12 0.31
C ALA A 98 -9.08 7.82 0.15
N PHE A 99 -7.96 7.18 0.54
CA PHE A 99 -6.65 7.82 0.60
C PHE A 99 -5.69 7.38 -0.51
N SER A 100 -5.80 6.15 -0.99
CA SER A 100 -4.85 5.57 -1.95
C SER A 100 -5.50 4.81 -3.11
N ASN A 101 -6.84 4.81 -3.22
CA ASN A 101 -7.57 3.95 -4.16
C ASN A 101 -7.25 2.45 -3.99
N CYS A 102 -7.00 2.01 -2.76
CA CYS A 102 -6.57 0.64 -2.44
C CYS A 102 -5.31 0.22 -3.24
N ASP A 103 -4.38 1.13 -3.48
CA ASP A 103 -3.17 0.85 -4.23
C ASP A 103 -1.98 0.62 -3.29
N PRO A 104 -1.40 -0.61 -3.25
CA PRO A 104 -0.19 -0.87 -2.46
C PRO A 104 1.03 -0.08 -2.93
N LEU A 105 1.08 0.32 -4.20
CA LEU A 105 2.19 1.08 -4.78
C LEU A 105 2.06 2.59 -4.59
N PHE A 106 0.94 3.05 -4.01
CA PHE A 106 0.68 4.47 -3.78
C PHE A 106 1.81 5.16 -3.02
N THR A 107 2.15 6.37 -3.45
CA THR A 107 2.98 7.32 -2.70
C THR A 107 2.52 8.73 -3.07
N ASP A 108 2.24 9.56 -2.06
CA ASP A 108 1.86 10.95 -2.28
C ASP A 108 3.07 11.91 -2.22
N ALA A 109 2.82 13.19 -2.44
CA ALA A 109 3.85 14.23 -2.43
C ALA A 109 4.51 14.41 -1.06
N ASP A 110 3.82 14.05 0.03
CA ASP A 110 4.33 14.13 1.41
C ASP A 110 5.08 12.85 1.82
N GLY A 111 5.20 11.88 0.91
CA GLY A 111 5.90 10.61 1.12
C GLY A 111 5.10 9.60 1.94
N ALA A 112 3.79 9.79 2.14
CA ALA A 112 2.93 8.74 2.68
C ALA A 112 2.76 7.63 1.64
N SER A 113 2.86 6.35 2.04
CA SER A 113 2.99 5.24 1.11
C SER A 113 2.14 4.03 1.48
N GLY A 114 1.87 3.19 0.47
CA GLY A 114 1.05 1.99 0.56
C GLY A 114 -0.44 2.25 0.60
N MET A 115 -1.24 1.18 0.59
CA MET A 115 -2.70 1.29 0.54
C MET A 115 -3.32 2.06 1.73
N TRP A 116 -2.62 2.16 2.85
CA TRP A 116 -3.02 2.91 4.04
C TRP A 116 -2.50 4.35 4.04
N ALA A 117 -1.71 4.75 3.05
CA ALA A 117 -1.04 6.05 2.98
C ALA A 117 -0.32 6.40 4.30
N LEU A 118 0.45 5.44 4.85
CA LEU A 118 1.20 5.62 6.10
C LEU A 118 2.39 6.54 5.87
N ASN A 119 2.55 7.56 6.71
CA ASN A 119 3.73 8.40 6.67
C ASN A 119 4.95 7.72 7.32
N TYR A 120 6.14 8.28 7.09
CA TYR A 120 7.39 7.72 7.60
C TYR A 120 7.47 7.68 9.13
N ALA A 121 6.89 8.67 9.82
CA ALA A 121 6.90 8.70 11.29
C ALA A 121 6.10 7.52 11.88
N ILE A 122 4.99 7.15 11.26
CA ILE A 122 4.20 5.96 11.65
C ILE A 122 5.00 4.69 11.37
N ALA A 123 5.63 4.58 10.19
CA ALA A 123 6.49 3.45 9.87
C ALA A 123 7.58 3.26 10.95
N LYS A 124 8.25 4.33 11.33
CA LYS A 124 9.28 4.32 12.38
C LYS A 124 8.71 3.94 13.76
N LYS A 125 7.57 4.52 14.14
CA LYS A 125 6.90 4.23 15.42
C LYS A 125 6.57 2.75 15.58
N TYR A 126 6.12 2.10 14.52
CA TYR A 126 5.71 0.69 14.52
C TYR A 126 6.78 -0.25 13.95
N MET A 127 8.02 0.22 13.80
CA MET A 127 9.19 -0.55 13.39
C MET A 127 9.04 -1.27 12.04
N LEU A 128 8.34 -0.63 11.08
CA LEU A 128 8.30 -1.12 9.71
C LEU A 128 9.68 -0.92 9.06
N ASN A 129 10.12 -1.95 8.34
CA ASN A 129 11.35 -1.84 7.56
C ASN A 129 11.12 -0.90 6.36
N THR A 130 11.85 0.20 6.36
CA THR A 130 11.83 1.22 5.29
C THR A 130 13.27 1.61 4.98
N ASN A 131 13.78 1.15 3.85
CA ASN A 131 15.12 1.45 3.36
C ASN A 131 15.11 1.67 1.84
N SER A 132 16.28 1.69 1.21
CA SER A 132 16.39 1.91 -0.24
C SER A 132 15.70 0.84 -1.07
N TYR A 133 15.69 -0.41 -0.62
CA TYR A 133 15.12 -1.55 -1.34
C TYR A 133 13.72 -1.92 -0.88
N ILE A 134 13.40 -1.75 0.40
CA ILE A 134 12.19 -2.28 1.04
C ILE A 134 11.42 -1.12 1.67
N ASP A 135 10.09 -1.11 1.46
CA ASP A 135 9.14 -0.25 2.15
C ASP A 135 7.91 -1.05 2.60
N GLU A 136 7.90 -1.53 3.83
CA GLU A 136 6.82 -2.35 4.37
C GLU A 136 5.47 -1.63 4.50
N ARG A 137 5.43 -0.31 4.36
CA ARG A 137 4.18 0.44 4.27
C ARG A 137 3.37 0.01 3.04
N ARG A 138 4.06 -0.48 1.99
CA ARG A 138 3.47 -0.98 0.76
C ARG A 138 2.99 -2.42 0.86
N ASN A 139 3.48 -3.20 1.81
CA ASN A 139 2.99 -4.56 2.04
C ASN A 139 1.55 -4.51 2.57
N PRO A 140 0.54 -5.06 1.85
CA PRO A 140 -0.87 -4.92 2.24
C PRO A 140 -1.18 -5.51 3.61
N GLU A 141 -0.58 -6.64 3.97
CA GLU A 141 -0.83 -7.30 5.25
C GLU A 141 -0.16 -6.57 6.41
N ILE A 142 1.15 -6.31 6.30
CA ILE A 142 1.94 -5.64 7.35
C ILE A 142 1.39 -4.24 7.61
N SER A 143 1.10 -3.48 6.55
CA SER A 143 0.54 -2.14 6.68
C SER A 143 -0.87 -2.14 7.27
N THR A 144 -1.69 -3.19 7.00
CA THR A 144 -3.01 -3.32 7.64
C THR A 144 -2.89 -3.61 9.14
N GLN A 145 -2.01 -4.52 9.54
CA GLN A 145 -1.76 -4.78 10.96
C GLN A 145 -1.25 -3.52 11.68
N THR A 146 -0.41 -2.74 11.01
CA THR A 146 0.08 -1.45 11.52
C THR A 146 -1.04 -0.41 11.63
N ALA A 147 -1.89 -0.31 10.62
CA ALA A 147 -3.05 0.59 10.64
C ALA A 147 -4.00 0.29 11.80
N VAL A 148 -4.25 -1.00 12.07
CA VAL A 148 -5.07 -1.44 13.21
C VAL A 148 -4.47 -0.99 14.54
N LYS A 149 -3.16 -1.18 14.74
CA LYS A 149 -2.46 -0.69 15.96
C LYS A 149 -2.56 0.81 16.08
N TYR A 150 -2.33 1.53 14.98
CA TYR A 150 -2.39 2.99 14.97
C TYR A 150 -3.79 3.52 15.23
N PHE A 151 -4.84 2.90 14.68
CA PHE A 151 -6.22 3.26 15.00
C PHE A 151 -6.55 3.06 16.49
N LYS A 152 -6.05 2.01 17.13
CA LYS A 152 -6.21 1.83 18.59
C LYS A 152 -5.58 2.98 19.37
N ASP A 153 -4.34 3.35 19.04
CA ASP A 153 -3.64 4.43 19.73
C ASP A 153 -4.38 5.77 19.57
N ILE A 154 -4.83 6.08 18.36
CA ILE A 154 -5.53 7.34 18.07
C ILE A 154 -6.92 7.34 18.72
N GLN A 155 -7.65 6.23 18.68
CA GLN A 155 -8.96 6.12 19.31
C GLN A 155 -8.88 6.30 20.82
N PHE A 156 -7.81 5.83 21.44
CA PHE A 156 -7.55 6.08 22.87
C PHE A 156 -7.45 7.59 23.19
N ILE A 157 -6.90 8.37 22.24
CA ILE A 157 -6.75 9.84 22.39
C ILE A 157 -8.07 10.57 22.17
N TYR A 158 -8.76 10.29 21.05
CA TYR A 158 -9.89 11.12 20.61
C TYR A 158 -11.27 10.61 21.03
N GLN A 159 -11.40 9.33 21.39
CA GLN A 159 -12.68 8.69 21.76
C GLN A 159 -13.81 8.93 20.73
N ASP A 160 -13.44 9.19 19.47
CA ASP A 160 -14.32 9.54 18.37
C ASP A 160 -13.71 8.98 17.06
N TRP A 161 -14.42 8.07 16.39
CA TRP A 161 -13.90 7.40 15.21
C TRP A 161 -13.70 8.33 14.00
N LEU A 162 -14.49 9.41 13.88
CA LEU A 162 -14.30 10.37 12.80
C LEU A 162 -13.04 11.21 13.03
N LYS A 163 -12.84 11.71 14.25
CA LYS A 163 -11.61 12.43 14.62
C LYS A 163 -10.40 11.51 14.52
N SER A 164 -10.53 10.24 14.92
CA SER A 164 -9.47 9.24 14.79
C SER A 164 -9.11 8.98 13.32
N LEU A 165 -10.09 8.83 12.43
CA LEU A 165 -9.87 8.68 11.00
C LEU A 165 -9.12 9.88 10.41
N VAL A 166 -9.51 11.09 10.79
CA VAL A 166 -8.83 12.30 10.29
C VAL A 166 -7.43 12.41 10.87
N ALA A 167 -7.25 12.15 12.16
CA ALA A 167 -5.94 12.14 12.82
C ALA A 167 -5.02 11.04 12.25
N PHE A 168 -5.58 9.92 11.77
CA PHE A 168 -4.82 8.88 11.07
C PHE A 168 -4.10 9.46 9.83
N ARG A 169 -4.78 10.31 9.07
CA ARG A 169 -4.23 10.91 7.86
C ARG A 169 -3.35 12.14 8.14
N THR A 170 -3.81 13.01 9.04
CA THR A 170 -3.19 14.31 9.30
C THR A 170 -2.07 14.25 10.34
N GLY A 171 -2.05 13.21 11.16
CA GLY A 171 -1.27 13.09 12.39
C GLY A 171 -1.93 13.82 13.57
N PRO A 172 -1.67 13.33 14.80
CA PRO A 172 -2.26 13.90 16.02
C PRO A 172 -1.93 15.38 16.25
N ILE A 173 -0.74 15.83 15.85
CA ILE A 173 -0.32 17.24 16.03
C ILE A 173 -1.25 18.17 15.24
N ASN A 174 -1.48 17.92 13.97
CA ASN A 174 -2.34 18.75 13.12
C ASN A 174 -3.80 18.67 13.58
N MET A 175 -4.26 17.51 14.01
CA MET A 175 -5.61 17.33 14.55
C MET A 175 -5.79 18.13 15.84
N ASN A 176 -4.85 18.06 16.79
CA ASN A 176 -4.90 18.81 18.04
C ASN A 176 -4.85 20.32 17.81
N MET A 177 -4.02 20.80 16.88
CA MET A 177 -4.00 22.22 16.49
C MET A 177 -5.36 22.67 15.94
N ALA A 178 -6.01 21.85 15.11
CA ALA A 178 -7.33 22.17 14.58
C ALA A 178 -8.40 22.19 15.68
N ILE A 179 -8.39 21.23 16.59
CA ILE A 179 -9.30 21.21 17.77
C ILE A 179 -9.12 22.47 18.62
N HIS A 180 -7.86 22.84 18.92
CA HIS A 180 -7.57 24.04 19.71
C HIS A 180 -8.05 25.32 19.01
N LYS A 181 -7.77 25.48 17.70
CA LYS A 181 -8.26 26.62 16.91
C LYS A 181 -9.79 26.66 16.82
N ALA A 182 -10.46 25.54 16.91
CA ALA A 182 -11.93 25.45 16.98
C ALA A 182 -12.49 25.72 18.39
N GLY A 183 -11.69 26.22 19.33
CA GLY A 183 -12.10 26.48 20.71
C GLY A 183 -12.33 25.21 21.53
N ASN A 184 -11.57 24.14 21.26
CA ASN A 184 -11.72 22.79 21.82
C ASN A 184 -13.12 22.19 21.58
N SER A 185 -13.70 22.50 20.43
CA SER A 185 -15.05 22.03 20.08
C SER A 185 -15.10 20.51 19.95
N LEU A 186 -16.18 19.92 20.47
CA LEU A 186 -16.53 18.52 20.20
C LEU A 186 -17.17 18.33 18.83
N ASP A 187 -17.71 19.39 18.24
CA ASP A 187 -18.32 19.39 16.91
C ASP A 187 -17.22 19.31 15.83
N TYR A 188 -17.20 18.17 15.11
CA TYR A 188 -16.22 17.98 14.07
C TYR A 188 -16.34 18.99 12.91
N ALA A 189 -17.53 19.51 12.60
CA ALA A 189 -17.69 20.51 11.52
C ALA A 189 -16.88 21.78 11.81
N LYS A 190 -16.81 22.22 13.07
CA LYS A 190 -15.97 23.35 13.48
C LYS A 190 -14.48 23.00 13.37
N VAL A 191 -14.10 21.82 13.80
CA VAL A 191 -12.71 21.32 13.70
C VAL A 191 -12.28 21.19 12.25
N HIS A 192 -13.13 20.66 11.38
CA HIS A 192 -12.89 20.53 9.95
C HIS A 192 -12.46 21.84 9.28
N ASN A 193 -13.15 22.94 9.61
CA ASN A 193 -12.84 24.25 9.04
C ASN A 193 -11.49 24.82 9.50
N MET A 194 -10.93 24.31 10.59
CA MET A 194 -9.61 24.68 11.13
C MET A 194 -8.47 23.81 10.63
N LEU A 195 -8.77 22.70 9.94
CA LEU A 195 -7.76 21.88 9.29
C LEU A 195 -7.17 22.61 8.08
N GLY A 196 -5.89 22.38 7.79
CA GLY A 196 -5.29 22.81 6.54
C GLY A 196 -6.01 22.19 5.32
N ALA A 197 -6.09 22.90 4.21
CA ALA A 197 -6.89 22.52 3.03
C ALA A 197 -6.60 21.09 2.53
N GLY A 198 -5.32 20.64 2.55
CA GLY A 198 -4.94 19.28 2.16
C GLY A 198 -5.48 18.20 3.10
N TYR A 199 -5.73 18.54 4.36
CA TYR A 199 -6.20 17.61 5.39
C TYR A 199 -7.72 17.52 5.49
N GLN A 200 -8.44 18.54 5.04
CA GLN A 200 -9.91 18.55 5.00
C GLN A 200 -10.46 17.38 4.16
N ASN A 201 -9.75 17.00 3.11
CA ASN A 201 -10.15 15.92 2.22
C ASN A 201 -10.24 14.54 2.89
N ALA A 202 -9.62 14.34 4.06
CA ALA A 202 -9.64 13.03 4.72
C ALA A 202 -11.07 12.57 5.07
N ALA A 203 -11.83 13.40 5.79
CA ALA A 203 -13.22 13.09 6.10
C ALA A 203 -14.12 13.14 4.86
N VAL A 204 -13.88 14.10 3.96
CA VAL A 204 -14.66 14.27 2.73
C VAL A 204 -14.60 13.02 1.85
N ASN A 205 -13.41 12.55 1.51
CA ASN A 205 -13.22 11.38 0.67
C ASN A 205 -13.77 10.11 1.33
N TYR A 206 -13.55 9.95 2.65
CA TYR A 206 -14.08 8.81 3.38
C TYR A 206 -15.62 8.79 3.37
N MET A 207 -16.28 9.89 3.71
CA MET A 207 -17.75 9.97 3.74
C MET A 207 -18.35 9.79 2.36
N ALA A 208 -17.73 10.36 1.33
CA ALA A 208 -18.18 10.17 -0.04
C ALA A 208 -18.04 8.70 -0.49
N PHE A 209 -16.92 8.04 -0.16
CA PHE A 209 -16.76 6.64 -0.51
C PHE A 209 -17.63 5.72 0.38
N TRP A 210 -17.87 6.07 1.65
CA TRP A 210 -18.84 5.40 2.52
C TRP A 210 -20.25 5.41 1.91
N TYR A 211 -20.68 6.53 1.32
CA TYR A 211 -21.92 6.61 0.56
C TYR A 211 -21.90 5.64 -0.63
N ILE A 212 -20.88 5.68 -1.46
CA ILE A 212 -20.74 4.81 -2.65
C ILE A 212 -20.77 3.34 -2.22
N TRP A 213 -20.00 2.97 -1.19
CA TRP A 213 -19.93 1.60 -0.67
C TRP A 213 -21.29 1.02 -0.25
N ASN A 214 -22.15 1.85 0.33
CA ASN A 214 -23.48 1.41 0.77
C ASN A 214 -24.53 1.40 -0.36
N TYR A 215 -24.34 2.24 -1.39
CA TYR A 215 -25.40 2.52 -2.38
C TYR A 215 -25.00 2.28 -3.83
N TYR A 216 -23.83 1.66 -4.11
CA TYR A 216 -23.36 1.44 -5.49
C TYR A 216 -24.39 0.62 -6.31
N ASN A 217 -25.08 -0.34 -5.72
CA ASN A 217 -26.12 -1.12 -6.41
C ASN A 217 -27.31 -0.26 -6.85
N GLU A 218 -27.75 0.68 -6.00
CA GLU A 218 -28.84 1.59 -6.35
C GLU A 218 -28.45 2.53 -7.52
N HIS A 219 -27.17 2.87 -7.59
CA HIS A 219 -26.61 3.63 -8.70
C HIS A 219 -26.21 2.78 -9.91
N LYS A 220 -26.59 1.48 -9.91
CA LYS A 220 -26.30 0.52 -10.99
C LYS A 220 -24.82 0.39 -11.31
N ILE A 221 -23.93 0.64 -10.32
CA ILE A 221 -22.49 0.41 -10.47
C ILE A 221 -22.24 -1.09 -10.26
N ILE A 222 -21.66 -1.73 -11.26
CA ILE A 222 -21.28 -3.15 -11.19
C ILE A 222 -19.78 -3.18 -10.85
N PRO A 223 -19.38 -3.66 -9.66
CA PRO A 223 -17.97 -3.75 -9.29
C PRO A 223 -17.17 -4.58 -10.30
N VAL A 224 -16.02 -4.06 -10.73
CA VAL A 224 -15.08 -4.83 -11.55
C VAL A 224 -14.45 -5.90 -10.67
N LYS A 225 -14.52 -7.16 -11.08
CA LYS A 225 -13.88 -8.26 -10.36
C LYS A 225 -12.36 -8.05 -10.37
N PHE A 226 -11.80 -7.74 -9.19
CA PHE A 226 -10.37 -7.62 -8.99
C PHE A 226 -9.85 -8.83 -8.21
N LYS A 227 -8.79 -9.45 -8.69
CA LYS A 227 -8.12 -10.56 -8.02
C LYS A 227 -6.67 -10.59 -8.49
N LEU A 228 -5.72 -10.64 -7.56
CA LEU A 228 -4.34 -10.96 -7.86
C LEU A 228 -4.17 -12.49 -7.97
N PRO A 229 -3.18 -12.97 -8.74
CA PRO A 229 -2.84 -14.39 -8.77
C PRO A 229 -2.55 -14.92 -7.36
N GLU A 230 -2.91 -16.17 -7.12
CA GLU A 230 -2.44 -16.84 -5.91
C GLU A 230 -0.92 -17.04 -6.01
N THR A 231 -0.22 -16.71 -4.94
CA THR A 231 1.24 -16.75 -4.89
C THR A 231 1.77 -17.76 -3.90
N ASP A 232 3.01 -18.18 -4.16
CA ASP A 232 3.87 -18.83 -3.18
C ASP A 232 5.22 -18.10 -3.16
N THR A 233 6.08 -18.43 -2.18
CA THR A 233 7.35 -17.73 -1.97
C THR A 233 8.52 -18.58 -2.40
N VAL A 234 9.50 -17.93 -3.05
CA VAL A 234 10.76 -18.51 -3.43
C VAL A 234 11.95 -17.72 -2.88
N GLN A 235 13.09 -18.37 -2.70
CA GLN A 235 14.34 -17.74 -2.29
C GLN A 235 15.14 -17.34 -3.53
N VAL A 236 15.80 -16.18 -3.48
CA VAL A 236 16.72 -15.75 -4.54
C VAL A 236 18.16 -16.05 -4.12
N GLN A 237 19.00 -16.55 -5.06
CA GLN A 237 20.40 -16.88 -4.75
C GLN A 237 21.28 -15.63 -4.67
N ARG A 238 20.95 -14.62 -5.43
CA ARG A 238 21.59 -13.30 -5.44
C ARG A 238 20.59 -12.23 -5.84
N GLU A 239 20.98 -10.97 -5.76
CA GLU A 239 20.16 -9.86 -6.23
C GLU A 239 19.72 -10.06 -7.68
N ILE A 240 18.44 -9.84 -7.96
CA ILE A 240 17.84 -10.02 -9.28
C ILE A 240 16.74 -8.98 -9.53
N SER A 241 16.67 -8.48 -10.76
CA SER A 241 15.62 -7.52 -11.15
C SER A 241 14.30 -8.19 -11.52
N PHE A 242 13.19 -7.48 -11.35
CA PHE A 242 11.88 -7.93 -11.85
C PHE A 242 11.87 -8.15 -13.36
N ASN A 243 12.59 -7.32 -14.10
CA ASN A 243 12.73 -7.50 -15.56
C ASN A 243 13.33 -8.87 -15.92
N ALA A 244 14.41 -9.27 -15.24
CA ALA A 244 15.03 -10.58 -15.50
C ALA A 244 14.09 -11.74 -15.14
N ILE A 245 13.35 -11.63 -14.02
CA ILE A 245 12.36 -12.64 -13.62
C ILE A 245 11.20 -12.67 -14.61
N ALA A 246 10.63 -11.51 -14.95
CA ALA A 246 9.49 -11.35 -15.84
C ALA A 246 9.79 -11.95 -17.24
N PHE A 247 10.96 -11.61 -17.80
CA PHE A 247 11.40 -12.11 -19.09
C PHE A 247 11.53 -13.64 -19.10
N ASN A 248 12.24 -14.19 -18.10
CA ASN A 248 12.50 -15.63 -18.08
C ASN A 248 11.28 -16.48 -17.74
N LEU A 249 10.33 -15.95 -16.93
CA LEU A 249 9.12 -16.68 -16.53
C LEU A 249 7.89 -16.30 -17.35
N ASN A 250 8.05 -15.49 -18.40
CA ASN A 250 6.94 -14.96 -19.19
C ASN A 250 5.82 -14.38 -18.31
N LEU A 251 6.20 -13.46 -17.42
CA LEU A 251 5.32 -12.72 -16.52
C LEU A 251 5.32 -11.23 -16.88
N SER A 252 4.23 -10.54 -16.53
CA SER A 252 4.25 -9.08 -16.50
C SER A 252 4.99 -8.59 -15.25
N GLU A 253 5.86 -7.57 -15.39
CA GLU A 253 6.47 -6.90 -14.22
C GLU A 253 5.42 -6.32 -13.27
N ASP A 254 4.26 -5.90 -13.77
CA ASP A 254 3.18 -5.37 -12.93
C ASP A 254 2.62 -6.45 -12.00
N VAL A 255 2.57 -7.72 -12.42
CA VAL A 255 2.20 -8.84 -11.55
C VAL A 255 3.23 -8.99 -10.43
N LEU A 256 4.52 -8.86 -10.74
CA LEU A 256 5.58 -8.92 -9.72
C LEU A 256 5.50 -7.73 -8.77
N ARG A 257 5.31 -6.51 -9.27
CA ARG A 257 5.14 -5.29 -8.45
C ARG A 257 3.93 -5.38 -7.52
N GLN A 258 2.78 -5.82 -8.03
CA GLN A 258 1.56 -5.92 -7.23
C GLN A 258 1.67 -6.97 -6.11
N ASN A 259 2.35 -8.08 -6.38
CA ASN A 259 2.53 -9.14 -5.40
C ASN A 259 3.68 -8.85 -4.40
N ASN A 260 4.65 -8.01 -4.77
CA ASN A 260 5.82 -7.66 -3.97
C ASN A 260 5.94 -6.13 -3.81
N ALA A 261 4.84 -5.47 -3.50
CA ALA A 261 4.73 -4.01 -3.52
C ALA A 261 5.74 -3.31 -2.60
N GLU A 262 6.22 -3.98 -1.55
CA GLU A 262 7.25 -3.49 -0.65
C GLU A 262 8.64 -3.37 -1.27
N LEU A 263 8.92 -4.01 -2.41
CA LEU A 263 10.18 -3.86 -3.16
C LEU A 263 10.14 -2.59 -4.01
N ARG A 264 11.06 -1.65 -3.75
CA ARG A 264 10.95 -0.28 -4.26
C ARG A 264 11.57 -0.07 -5.64
N LEU A 265 12.61 -0.82 -5.97
CA LEU A 265 13.45 -0.57 -7.16
C LEU A 265 13.24 -1.63 -8.25
N ASP A 266 12.17 -2.43 -8.15
CA ASP A 266 11.97 -3.61 -9.01
C ASP A 266 13.17 -4.59 -8.94
N ILE A 267 13.82 -4.64 -7.77
CA ILE A 267 14.97 -5.49 -7.46
C ILE A 267 14.67 -6.29 -6.21
N VAL A 268 14.99 -7.58 -6.24
CA VAL A 268 14.92 -8.49 -5.09
C VAL A 268 16.30 -8.62 -4.49
N PRO A 269 16.60 -7.98 -3.36
CA PRO A 269 17.89 -8.15 -2.69
C PRO A 269 17.93 -9.49 -1.95
N VAL A 270 19.11 -10.10 -1.78
CA VAL A 270 19.29 -11.35 -1.02
C VAL A 270 18.77 -11.22 0.42
N SER A 271 18.91 -10.05 1.03
CA SER A 271 18.39 -9.76 2.37
C SER A 271 16.87 -9.93 2.50
N TYR A 272 16.13 -9.96 1.37
CA TYR A 272 14.68 -10.18 1.34
C TYR A 272 14.29 -11.65 1.52
N ASN A 273 15.24 -12.58 1.47
CA ASN A 273 15.00 -14.02 1.61
C ASN A 273 14.34 -14.42 2.95
N THR A 274 14.40 -13.59 3.97
CA THR A 274 13.63 -13.82 5.21
C THR A 274 12.12 -13.84 4.98
N LYS A 275 11.63 -13.18 3.92
CA LYS A 275 10.21 -13.12 3.51
C LYS A 275 9.95 -13.92 2.24
N GLY A 276 10.94 -14.02 1.36
CA GLY A 276 10.84 -14.66 0.06
C GLY A 276 10.14 -13.80 -1.00
N LEU A 277 10.54 -13.98 -2.25
CA LEU A 277 9.89 -13.39 -3.41
C LEU A 277 8.57 -14.11 -3.68
N ARG A 278 7.45 -13.37 -3.76
CA ARG A 278 6.15 -13.94 -4.13
C ARG A 278 6.01 -14.04 -5.64
N LEU A 279 5.83 -15.25 -6.12
CA LEU A 279 5.53 -15.57 -7.51
C LEU A 279 4.15 -16.23 -7.63
N PRO A 280 3.44 -16.09 -8.77
CA PRO A 280 2.26 -16.88 -9.05
C PRO A 280 2.54 -18.38 -8.88
N LYS A 281 1.62 -19.11 -8.25
CA LYS A 281 1.82 -20.54 -7.92
C LYS A 281 2.14 -21.40 -9.14
N ASP A 282 1.55 -21.08 -10.28
CA ASP A 282 1.79 -21.76 -11.56
C ASP A 282 3.20 -21.52 -12.13
N LYS A 283 3.94 -20.56 -11.59
CA LYS A 283 5.31 -20.22 -12.00
C LYS A 283 6.41 -20.76 -11.09
N ILE A 284 6.06 -21.37 -9.97
CA ILE A 284 7.04 -21.88 -9.00
C ILE A 284 7.93 -22.98 -9.58
N ASN A 285 7.35 -23.96 -10.28
CA ASN A 285 8.13 -25.03 -10.90
C ASN A 285 9.05 -24.50 -11.98
N GLU A 286 8.54 -23.62 -12.86
CA GLU A 286 9.33 -22.98 -13.91
C GLU A 286 10.48 -22.15 -13.32
N TYR A 287 10.26 -21.46 -12.21
CA TYR A 287 11.32 -20.74 -11.48
C TYR A 287 12.43 -21.70 -11.03
N HIS A 288 12.10 -22.86 -10.45
CA HIS A 288 13.09 -23.83 -10.00
C HIS A 288 13.86 -24.47 -11.16
N GLU A 289 13.20 -24.76 -12.27
CA GLU A 289 13.84 -25.31 -13.49
C GLU A 289 14.83 -24.31 -14.13
N LYS A 290 14.53 -23.03 -14.05
CA LYS A 290 15.34 -21.96 -14.68
C LYS A 290 16.40 -21.34 -13.76
N GLN A 291 16.71 -21.94 -12.62
CA GLN A 291 17.68 -21.40 -11.64
C GLN A 291 19.05 -21.07 -12.29
N ASN A 292 19.56 -21.93 -13.17
CA ASN A 292 20.85 -21.72 -13.86
C ASN A 292 20.81 -20.55 -14.87
N ILE A 293 19.62 -20.21 -15.38
CA ILE A 293 19.43 -19.08 -16.31
C ILE A 293 19.27 -17.78 -15.49
N LEU A 294 18.45 -17.84 -14.44
CA LEU A 294 18.20 -16.68 -13.55
C LEU A 294 19.45 -16.32 -12.74
N PHE A 295 20.24 -17.32 -12.39
CA PHE A 295 21.45 -17.20 -11.58
C PHE A 295 22.60 -17.97 -12.23
N PRO A 296 23.11 -17.53 -13.41
CA PRO A 296 24.23 -18.19 -14.05
C PRO A 296 25.43 -18.24 -13.10
N PRO A 297 26.23 -19.31 -13.09
CA PRO A 297 27.39 -19.40 -12.24
C PRO A 297 28.28 -18.16 -12.43
N THR A 298 28.72 -17.58 -11.31
CA THR A 298 29.69 -16.49 -11.36
C THR A 298 30.94 -17.04 -12.00
N ILE A 299 31.32 -16.56 -13.15
CA ILE A 299 32.64 -16.84 -13.72
C ILE A 299 33.63 -16.15 -12.75
N THR A 300 34.09 -16.88 -11.74
CA THR A 300 35.26 -16.48 -10.97
C THR A 300 36.38 -16.30 -12.00
N ALA A 301 37.02 -15.14 -11.98
CA ALA A 301 38.01 -14.68 -12.94
C ALA A 301 38.65 -15.82 -13.71
N VAL A 302 38.43 -15.86 -15.02
CA VAL A 302 39.20 -16.69 -15.93
C VAL A 302 40.66 -16.45 -15.52
N ASP A 303 41.35 -17.54 -15.15
CA ASP A 303 42.75 -17.51 -14.81
C ASP A 303 43.42 -16.56 -15.79
N SER A 304 44.09 -15.51 -15.28
CA SER A 304 44.66 -14.47 -16.13
C SER A 304 45.63 -15.04 -17.16
N SER A 305 46.13 -16.25 -16.93
CA SER A 305 46.90 -17.05 -17.91
C SER A 305 46.08 -17.47 -19.14
N ILE A 306 44.72 -17.54 -19.07
CA ILE A 306 43.86 -17.87 -20.20
C ILE A 306 43.37 -16.60 -20.92
N ALA A 307 43.21 -15.49 -20.19
CA ALA A 307 42.76 -14.21 -20.76
C ALA A 307 43.79 -13.64 -21.74
N ASP A 308 45.10 -13.88 -21.53
CA ASP A 308 46.18 -13.46 -22.44
C ASP A 308 46.23 -14.27 -23.77
N SER A 309 45.36 -15.23 -23.94
CA SER A 309 45.39 -16.16 -25.09
C SER A 309 44.26 -16.01 -26.11
N LEU A 310 43.40 -14.98 -25.98
CA LEU A 310 42.28 -14.75 -26.89
C LEU A 310 42.41 -13.37 -27.54
N ILE A 311 42.56 -13.28 -28.83
CA ILE A 311 42.54 -12.03 -29.62
C ILE A 311 41.39 -12.10 -30.61
N LEU A 312 40.63 -11.02 -30.73
CA LEU A 312 39.66 -10.78 -31.78
C LEU A 312 40.41 -10.34 -33.04
N ASP A 313 40.19 -11.00 -34.17
CA ASP A 313 40.67 -10.52 -35.46
C ASP A 313 39.80 -9.39 -36.02
N ASP A 314 40.23 -8.80 -37.11
CA ASP A 314 39.57 -7.68 -37.79
C ASP A 314 38.14 -8.04 -38.31
N GLN A 315 37.75 -9.31 -38.26
CA GLN A 315 36.44 -9.80 -38.64
C GLN A 315 35.60 -10.15 -37.41
N GLY A 316 36.07 -9.95 -36.18
CA GLY A 316 35.37 -10.22 -34.91
C GLY A 316 35.39 -11.70 -34.53
N ILE A 317 36.32 -12.50 -35.07
CA ILE A 317 36.47 -13.93 -34.74
C ILE A 317 37.49 -14.11 -33.64
N LEU A 318 37.15 -14.85 -32.59
CA LEU A 318 38.02 -15.10 -31.43
C LEU A 318 39.03 -16.22 -31.78
N HIS A 319 40.31 -15.82 -31.75
CA HIS A 319 41.41 -16.78 -31.98
C HIS A 319 42.14 -17.06 -30.66
N ARG A 320 42.45 -18.33 -30.42
CA ARG A 320 43.25 -18.79 -29.29
C ARG A 320 44.71 -18.75 -29.68
N ILE A 321 45.50 -17.96 -29.00
CA ILE A 321 47.00 -17.97 -29.17
C ILE A 321 47.55 -19.05 -28.23
N THR A 322 48.08 -20.13 -28.79
CA THR A 322 48.97 -21.04 -28.07
C THR A 322 50.34 -20.48 -28.09
N ARG A 323 50.91 -20.00 -26.99
CA ARG A 323 52.33 -19.70 -26.88
C ARG A 323 53.07 -21.04 -26.95
N ASN A 324 53.79 -21.27 -28.04
CA ASN A 324 54.82 -22.31 -28.08
C ASN A 324 55.93 -21.87 -27.13
N THR A 325 56.08 -22.57 -26.04
CA THR A 325 57.29 -22.48 -25.21
C THR A 325 58.35 -23.39 -25.80
N ASP A 326 58.85 -23.03 -27.00
CA ASP A 326 60.10 -23.60 -27.44
C ASP A 326 61.24 -22.80 -26.76
N THR A 327 61.87 -23.46 -25.86
CA THR A 327 63.11 -23.08 -25.19
C THR A 327 64.20 -22.74 -26.19
N VAL A 328 64.54 -21.46 -26.32
CA VAL A 328 65.84 -21.08 -26.92
C VAL A 328 66.90 -21.21 -25.88
N ASN A 329 67.66 -22.31 -25.99
CA ASN A 329 68.98 -22.47 -25.35
C ASN A 329 69.92 -21.51 -26.09
N THR A 330 70.32 -20.45 -25.49
CA THR A 330 71.53 -19.71 -25.83
C THR A 330 72.62 -20.10 -24.85
N GLN A 331 73.50 -20.93 -25.34
CA GLN A 331 74.80 -21.12 -24.67
C GLN A 331 75.62 -19.84 -24.86
N ASP A 332 76.29 -19.50 -23.80
CA ASP A 332 77.27 -18.49 -23.64
C ASP A 332 78.50 -18.76 -24.54
N GLU A 333 79.04 -17.79 -25.20
CA GLU A 333 80.49 -17.69 -25.47
C GLU A 333 80.98 -16.35 -24.96
N GLU A 334 81.80 -16.50 -23.94
CA GLU A 334 82.80 -15.47 -23.50
C GLU A 334 83.77 -15.28 -24.61
N GLU A 335 84.17 -14.04 -24.89
CA GLU A 335 85.58 -13.60 -25.25
C GLU A 335 85.73 -12.09 -25.07
N GLU A 336 86.58 -11.78 -24.15
CA GLU A 336 87.69 -10.84 -24.04
C GLU A 336 87.73 -9.70 -25.05
N GLU A 337 87.70 -8.45 -24.59
CA GLU A 337 88.78 -7.47 -24.51
C GLU A 337 88.33 -6.24 -23.71
#